data_f6b55944587a99f580513f1b5965b397
#
_entry.id   f6b55944587a99f580513f1b5965b397
#
_cell.length_a   1.000
_cell.length_b   1.000
_cell.length_c   1.000
_cell.angle_alpha   90.00
_cell.angle_beta   90.00
_cell.angle_gamma   90.00
#
_symmetry.space_group_name_H-M   'P 1'
#
loop_
_entity.id
_entity.type
_entity.pdbx_description
1 polymer ?
#
loop_
_entity_poly.entity_id
_entity_poly.type
_entity_poly.pdbx_seq_one_letter_code
_entity_poly.pdbx_strand_id
1 'polypeptide(L)'
;LVGINSVLYSPTGAYSGYGFAIPTSIMKKVIADLKEYGTVQRAVLGIKGTPINDDQQMMPEEIKKKVKELGATDGVLIAEVIDGGSAAGNLEVDDVIIGIDGKRVKNFAELQEGLAKHRPGDKVTVKVLRDKKEKDIEMTLKNAQGTTKVVKSAGMDILGAAFREVPQELKRQLNLGYGVEVTGVTDGKMKAAGIRKGFIILKANGQPVKSVNDLEDVLKAATQSPDQVLFLSGMFPSGKRANYAVDLIQE
;
A
#
# COMPACT_ATOMS: atom_id res chain seq x y z
N LEU A 1 25.77 -8.52 10.65
CA LEU A 1 25.01 -8.61 9.41
C LEU A 1 24.67 -7.21 8.89
N VAL A 2 25.08 -6.88 7.67
CA VAL A 2 24.87 -5.55 7.06
C VAL A 2 23.65 -5.56 6.13
N GLY A 3 23.40 -6.68 5.47
CA GLY A 3 22.28 -6.91 4.58
C GLY A 3 22.18 -8.37 4.13
N ILE A 4 21.10 -8.67 3.42
CA ILE A 4 20.87 -9.98 2.79
C ILE A 4 20.81 -9.78 1.28
N ASN A 5 21.63 -10.52 0.52
CA ASN A 5 21.56 -10.50 -0.95
C ASN A 5 20.18 -11.02 -1.40
N SER A 6 19.50 -10.26 -2.26
CA SER A 6 18.15 -10.61 -2.70
C SER A 6 18.09 -10.98 -4.18
N VAL A 7 18.77 -10.24 -5.03
CA VAL A 7 18.72 -10.43 -6.48
C VAL A 7 20.09 -10.14 -7.08
N LEU A 8 20.49 -10.97 -8.03
CA LEU A 8 21.56 -10.71 -8.98
C LEU A 8 20.94 -10.50 -10.36
N TYR A 9 21.08 -9.30 -10.91
CA TYR A 9 20.62 -9.05 -12.27
C TYR A 9 21.71 -9.47 -13.26
N SER A 10 21.41 -10.46 -14.07
CA SER A 10 22.31 -10.97 -15.10
C SER A 10 21.53 -11.39 -16.35
N PRO A 11 21.52 -10.57 -17.41
CA PRO A 11 20.86 -10.91 -18.67
C PRO A 11 21.47 -12.12 -19.38
N THR A 12 22.72 -12.43 -19.09
CA THR A 12 23.51 -13.48 -19.77
C THR A 12 23.80 -14.72 -18.90
N GLY A 13 23.34 -14.71 -17.63
CA GLY A 13 23.73 -15.73 -16.64
C GLY A 13 25.14 -15.55 -16.05
N ALA A 14 25.97 -14.64 -16.62
CA ALA A 14 27.25 -14.26 -16.06
C ALA A 14 27.10 -13.05 -15.12
N TYR A 15 28.03 -12.88 -14.17
CA TYR A 15 28.04 -11.72 -13.27
C TYR A 15 28.24 -10.42 -14.04
N SER A 16 27.23 -9.54 -14.03
CA SER A 16 27.27 -8.24 -14.72
C SER A 16 27.56 -7.05 -13.80
N GLY A 17 27.94 -7.32 -12.55
CA GLY A 17 28.34 -6.27 -11.59
C GLY A 17 27.20 -5.66 -10.77
N TYR A 18 25.94 -6.05 -10.97
CA TYR A 18 24.79 -5.53 -10.20
C TYR A 18 24.25 -6.59 -9.23
N GLY A 19 24.49 -6.39 -7.96
CA GLY A 19 23.91 -7.18 -6.87
C GLY A 19 23.06 -6.27 -5.99
N PHE A 20 21.87 -6.74 -5.62
CA PHE A 20 20.97 -6.02 -4.74
C PHE A 20 20.90 -6.70 -3.38
N ALA A 21 21.00 -5.93 -2.31
CA ALA A 21 20.89 -6.41 -0.95
C ALA A 21 19.83 -5.62 -0.18
N ILE A 22 19.07 -6.34 0.66
CA ILE A 22 18.11 -5.74 1.59
C ILE A 22 18.90 -5.27 2.82
N PRO A 23 18.89 -3.98 3.18
CA PRO A 23 19.54 -3.47 4.38
C PRO A 23 19.00 -4.11 5.65
N THR A 24 19.87 -4.34 6.62
CA THR A 24 19.49 -4.95 7.92
C THR A 24 18.43 -4.13 8.67
N SER A 25 18.42 -2.81 8.51
CA SER A 25 17.43 -1.92 9.12
C SER A 25 16.00 -2.25 8.67
N ILE A 26 15.81 -2.43 7.36
CA ILE A 26 14.51 -2.81 6.78
C ILE A 26 14.16 -4.24 7.19
N MET A 27 15.12 -5.16 7.11
CA MET A 27 14.91 -6.56 7.49
C MET A 27 14.42 -6.71 8.94
N LYS A 28 15.05 -6.00 9.89
CA LYS A 28 14.65 -6.06 11.31
C LYS A 28 13.20 -5.65 11.50
N LYS A 29 12.76 -4.57 10.85
CA LYS A 29 11.38 -4.09 10.91
C LYS A 29 10.41 -5.12 10.30
N VAL A 30 10.74 -5.67 9.13
CA VAL A 30 9.92 -6.68 8.45
C VAL A 30 9.76 -7.93 9.32
N ILE A 31 10.85 -8.44 9.90
CA ILE A 31 10.80 -9.62 10.80
C ILE A 31 9.97 -9.32 12.05
N ALA A 32 10.11 -8.13 12.64
CA ALA A 32 9.33 -7.73 13.80
C ALA A 32 7.83 -7.68 13.46
N ASP A 33 7.48 -7.08 12.32
CA ASP A 33 6.10 -7.03 11.85
C ASP A 33 5.51 -8.42 11.61
N LEU A 34 6.25 -9.31 10.92
CA LEU A 34 5.80 -10.68 10.66
C LEU A 34 5.60 -11.49 11.95
N LYS A 35 6.47 -11.30 12.96
CA LYS A 35 6.32 -11.97 14.25
C LYS A 35 5.13 -11.46 15.06
N GLU A 36 4.88 -10.15 15.02
CA GLU A 36 3.87 -9.49 15.85
C GLU A 36 2.50 -9.48 15.21
N TYR A 37 2.44 -9.27 13.89
CA TYR A 37 1.20 -9.04 13.15
C TYR A 37 0.90 -10.11 12.10
N GLY A 38 1.84 -11.00 11.80
CA GLY A 38 1.74 -11.97 10.71
C GLY A 38 1.86 -11.37 9.31
N THR A 39 1.92 -10.05 9.18
CA THR A 39 2.08 -9.33 7.91
C THR A 39 2.92 -8.08 8.07
N VAL A 40 3.55 -7.64 6.98
CA VAL A 40 4.39 -6.44 6.99
C VAL A 40 3.53 -5.18 7.02
N GLN A 41 3.74 -4.34 8.01
CA GLN A 41 3.07 -3.05 8.14
C GLN A 41 3.73 -2.02 7.22
N ARG A 42 3.05 -1.62 6.16
CA ARG A 42 3.57 -0.63 5.19
C ARG A 42 2.89 0.71 5.39
N ALA A 43 3.68 1.69 5.79
CA ALA A 43 3.27 3.09 5.79
C ALA A 43 3.50 3.71 4.42
N VAL A 44 2.59 4.56 3.98
CA VAL A 44 2.68 5.26 2.70
C VAL A 44 2.33 6.74 2.87
N LEU A 45 2.92 7.61 2.04
CA LEU A 45 2.54 9.02 2.01
C LEU A 45 1.21 9.25 1.28
N GLY A 46 0.90 8.43 0.28
CA GLY A 46 -0.27 8.65 -0.56
C GLY A 46 -0.05 9.80 -1.55
N ILE A 47 1.04 9.73 -2.29
CA ILE A 47 1.38 10.68 -3.37
C ILE A 47 1.72 9.94 -4.65
N LYS A 48 1.55 10.62 -5.80
CA LYS A 48 2.25 10.31 -7.04
C LYS A 48 3.36 11.33 -7.23
N GLY A 49 4.57 10.88 -7.45
CA GLY A 49 5.74 11.76 -7.56
C GLY A 49 6.62 11.38 -8.74
N THR A 50 7.34 12.38 -9.23
CA THR A 50 8.38 12.23 -10.25
C THR A 50 9.74 12.46 -9.60
N PRO A 51 10.69 11.51 -9.70
CA PRO A 51 12.04 11.73 -9.20
C PRO A 51 12.73 12.84 -9.99
N ILE A 52 13.39 13.75 -9.27
CA ILE A 52 14.29 14.73 -9.85
C ILE A 52 15.68 14.12 -9.74
N ASN A 53 16.28 13.73 -10.85
CA ASN A 53 17.61 13.12 -10.90
C ASN A 53 18.44 13.77 -11.99
N ASP A 54 19.77 13.48 -11.99
CA ASP A 54 20.73 14.03 -12.96
C ASP A 54 20.42 13.67 -14.42
N ASP A 55 19.58 12.63 -14.64
CA ASP A 55 19.17 12.19 -15.97
C ASP A 55 17.95 12.99 -16.47
N GLN A 56 18.11 14.31 -16.48
CA GLN A 56 17.06 15.25 -16.95
C GLN A 56 16.68 15.06 -18.42
N GLN A 57 17.44 14.28 -19.18
CA GLN A 57 17.18 14.07 -20.62
C GLN A 57 15.84 13.36 -20.88
N MET A 58 15.38 12.52 -19.97
CA MET A 58 14.11 11.79 -20.09
C MET A 58 12.91 12.51 -19.46
N MET A 59 13.10 13.65 -18.80
CA MET A 59 12.00 14.41 -18.22
C MET A 59 11.29 15.26 -19.28
N PRO A 60 9.93 15.36 -19.22
CA PRO A 60 9.18 16.34 -20.01
C PRO A 60 9.68 17.77 -19.75
N GLU A 61 9.75 18.58 -20.80
CA GLU A 61 10.27 19.97 -20.71
C GLU A 61 9.50 20.83 -19.70
N GLU A 62 8.20 20.60 -19.55
CA GLU A 62 7.36 21.30 -18.57
C GLU A 62 7.82 21.03 -17.14
N ILE A 63 8.15 19.75 -16.83
CA ILE A 63 8.65 19.36 -15.50
C ILE A 63 10.03 19.92 -15.26
N LYS A 64 10.93 19.90 -16.27
CA LYS A 64 12.26 20.51 -16.18
C LYS A 64 12.19 22.00 -15.85
N LYS A 65 11.32 22.73 -16.56
CA LYS A 65 11.10 24.15 -16.31
C LYS A 65 10.64 24.40 -14.88
N LYS A 66 9.68 23.63 -14.42
CA LYS A 66 9.10 23.71 -13.07
C LYS A 66 10.14 23.43 -11.99
N VAL A 67 10.90 22.35 -12.12
CA VAL A 67 12.01 21.98 -11.21
C VAL A 67 13.04 23.10 -11.13
N LYS A 68 13.41 23.70 -12.27
CA LYS A 68 14.33 24.84 -12.32
C LYS A 68 13.74 26.08 -11.64
N GLU A 69 12.47 26.35 -11.83
CA GLU A 69 11.77 27.48 -11.18
C GLU A 69 11.71 27.30 -9.67
N LEU A 70 11.54 26.08 -9.18
CA LEU A 70 11.53 25.73 -7.76
C LEU A 70 12.94 25.78 -7.14
N GLY A 71 14.00 25.72 -7.98
CA GLY A 71 15.39 25.67 -7.52
C GLY A 71 15.80 24.32 -6.94
N ALA A 72 15.08 23.25 -7.26
CA ALA A 72 15.40 21.91 -6.81
C ALA A 72 16.46 21.26 -7.72
N THR A 73 17.42 20.58 -7.12
CA THR A 73 18.47 19.83 -7.83
C THR A 73 18.25 18.32 -7.75
N ASP A 74 17.63 17.85 -6.69
CA ASP A 74 17.31 16.44 -6.42
C ASP A 74 16.04 16.35 -5.58
N GLY A 75 15.50 15.16 -5.40
CA GLY A 75 14.30 14.91 -4.60
C GLY A 75 13.16 14.25 -5.40
N VAL A 76 11.96 14.37 -4.86
CA VAL A 76 10.73 13.83 -5.46
C VAL A 76 9.70 14.95 -5.59
N LEU A 77 9.42 15.37 -6.83
CA LEU A 77 8.36 16.34 -7.12
C LEU A 77 6.98 15.68 -6.99
N ILE A 78 6.09 16.27 -6.19
CA ILE A 78 4.73 15.78 -6.01
C ILE A 78 3.87 16.21 -7.21
N ALA A 79 3.39 15.24 -7.98
CA ALA A 79 2.48 15.44 -9.10
C ALA A 79 1.01 15.36 -8.68
N GLU A 80 0.71 14.53 -7.66
CA GLU A 80 -0.66 14.34 -7.16
C GLU A 80 -0.61 13.94 -5.68
N VAL A 81 -1.53 14.46 -4.89
CA VAL A 81 -1.79 14.03 -3.51
C VAL A 81 -3.07 13.21 -3.50
N ILE A 82 -2.99 11.98 -3.00
CA ILE A 82 -4.12 11.03 -2.96
C ILE A 82 -5.01 11.36 -1.77
N ASP A 83 -6.30 11.56 -2.03
CA ASP A 83 -7.29 11.82 -1.00
C ASP A 83 -7.33 10.72 0.07
N GLY A 84 -7.39 11.14 1.33
CA GLY A 84 -7.36 10.22 2.47
C GLY A 84 -5.97 9.65 2.80
N GLY A 85 -4.94 9.88 1.98
CA GLY A 85 -3.57 9.51 2.26
C GLY A 85 -2.94 10.29 3.43
N SER A 86 -1.71 9.97 3.80
CA SER A 86 -0.97 10.67 4.86
C SER A 86 -0.63 12.11 4.47
N ALA A 87 -0.35 12.33 3.20
CA ALA A 87 0.00 13.63 2.64
C ALA A 87 -1.19 14.59 2.54
N ALA A 88 -2.42 14.07 2.49
CA ALA A 88 -3.63 14.87 2.32
C ALA A 88 -3.79 15.90 3.46
N GLY A 89 -3.92 17.18 3.10
CA GLY A 89 -3.99 18.29 4.03
C GLY A 89 -2.64 18.76 4.62
N ASN A 90 -1.54 18.08 4.28
CA ASN A 90 -0.19 18.42 4.76
C ASN A 90 0.75 18.81 3.62
N LEU A 91 0.78 18.01 2.57
CA LEU A 91 1.58 18.27 1.37
C LEU A 91 0.72 18.76 0.23
N GLU A 92 1.32 19.46 -0.71
CA GLU A 92 0.66 20.06 -1.87
C GLU A 92 1.31 19.56 -3.16
N VAL A 93 0.56 19.66 -4.24
CA VAL A 93 1.12 19.48 -5.59
C VAL A 93 2.21 20.54 -5.78
N ASP A 94 3.31 20.16 -6.44
CA ASP A 94 4.50 20.96 -6.67
C ASP A 94 5.45 21.12 -5.49
N ASP A 95 5.16 20.55 -4.33
CA ASP A 95 6.19 20.33 -3.32
C ASP A 95 7.27 19.39 -3.85
N VAL A 96 8.51 19.68 -3.53
CA VAL A 96 9.63 18.74 -3.76
C VAL A 96 10.05 18.15 -2.43
N ILE A 97 9.87 16.84 -2.24
CA ILE A 97 10.37 16.16 -1.06
C ILE A 97 11.89 16.02 -1.16
N ILE A 98 12.60 16.63 -0.21
CA ILE A 98 14.07 16.66 -0.13
C ILE A 98 14.61 15.99 1.13
N GLY A 99 13.74 15.55 2.04
CA GLY A 99 14.17 14.87 3.26
C GLY A 99 13.03 14.16 3.98
N ILE A 100 13.39 13.18 4.81
CA ILE A 100 12.51 12.46 5.71
C ILE A 100 13.28 12.17 7.02
N ASP A 101 12.70 12.53 8.18
CA ASP A 101 13.29 12.34 9.51
C ASP A 101 14.73 12.83 9.60
N GLY A 102 15.01 14.03 9.07
CA GLY A 102 16.33 14.64 9.06
C GLY A 102 17.33 14.02 8.06
N LYS A 103 16.94 12.98 7.32
CA LYS A 103 17.78 12.40 6.25
C LYS A 103 17.40 13.00 4.90
N ARG A 104 18.42 13.36 4.10
CA ARG A 104 18.21 13.84 2.75
C ARG A 104 17.61 12.74 1.86
N VAL A 105 16.70 13.14 0.98
CA VAL A 105 16.06 12.30 -0.03
C VAL A 105 16.40 12.89 -1.39
N LYS A 106 17.13 12.14 -2.22
CA LYS A 106 17.55 12.57 -3.56
C LYS A 106 16.66 11.99 -4.66
N ASN A 107 16.00 10.87 -4.38
CA ASN A 107 15.20 10.14 -5.36
C ASN A 107 14.09 9.33 -4.67
N PHE A 108 13.25 8.70 -5.49
CA PHE A 108 12.10 7.93 -5.00
C PHE A 108 12.51 6.70 -4.18
N ALA A 109 13.64 6.07 -4.51
CA ALA A 109 14.12 4.89 -3.77
C ALA A 109 14.54 5.26 -2.33
N GLU A 110 15.24 6.39 -2.15
CA GLU A 110 15.61 6.89 -0.82
C GLU A 110 14.39 7.32 0.00
N LEU A 111 13.36 7.90 -0.65
CA LEU A 111 12.09 8.20 0.00
C LEU A 111 11.42 6.92 0.48
N GLN A 112 11.33 5.91 -0.37
CA GLN A 112 10.75 4.61 0.00
C GLN A 112 11.55 3.91 1.10
N GLU A 113 12.88 3.98 1.07
CA GLU A 113 13.73 3.44 2.14
C GLU A 113 13.45 4.13 3.48
N GLY A 114 13.28 5.45 3.47
CA GLY A 114 12.89 6.21 4.65
C GLY A 114 11.55 5.71 5.21
N LEU A 115 10.54 5.66 4.36
CA LEU A 115 9.19 5.22 4.74
C LEU A 115 9.13 3.74 5.17
N ALA A 116 9.96 2.87 4.60
CA ALA A 116 9.97 1.44 4.93
C ALA A 116 10.34 1.14 6.40
N LYS A 117 10.88 2.11 7.12
CA LYS A 117 11.22 1.99 8.56
C LYS A 117 10.02 2.24 9.47
N HIS A 118 8.96 2.84 8.92
CA HIS A 118 7.77 3.27 9.65
C HIS A 118 6.60 2.30 9.51
N ARG A 119 5.68 2.41 10.45
CA ARG A 119 4.39 1.71 10.47
C ARG A 119 3.25 2.73 10.30
N PRO A 120 2.07 2.30 9.86
CA PRO A 120 0.87 3.12 9.95
C PRO A 120 0.64 3.58 11.39
N GLY A 121 0.37 4.87 11.59
CA GLY A 121 0.26 5.49 12.91
C GLY A 121 1.52 6.18 13.41
N ASP A 122 2.69 5.90 12.85
CA ASP A 122 3.92 6.62 13.20
C ASP A 122 3.87 8.06 12.69
N LYS A 123 4.47 8.96 13.46
CA LYS A 123 4.73 10.33 13.02
C LYS A 123 6.04 10.39 12.25
N VAL A 124 6.06 11.20 11.22
CA VAL A 124 7.24 11.43 10.38
C VAL A 124 7.35 12.92 10.08
N THR A 125 8.57 13.41 10.00
CA THR A 125 8.87 14.77 9.54
C THR A 125 9.35 14.71 8.11
N VAL A 126 8.56 15.24 7.18
CA VAL A 126 8.92 15.36 5.77
C VAL A 126 9.42 16.77 5.50
N LYS A 127 10.66 16.86 5.00
CA LYS A 127 11.23 18.13 4.56
C LYS A 127 10.90 18.33 3.09
N VAL A 128 10.26 19.44 2.78
CA VAL A 128 9.91 19.82 1.41
C VAL A 128 10.50 21.17 1.02
N LEU A 129 10.73 21.34 -0.26
CA LEU A 129 10.96 22.64 -0.88
C LEU A 129 9.62 23.10 -1.48
N ARG A 130 9.03 24.16 -0.90
CA ARG A 130 7.80 24.81 -1.33
C ARG A 130 8.07 26.29 -1.54
N ASP A 131 7.77 26.84 -2.70
CA ASP A 131 8.02 28.26 -3.03
C ASP A 131 9.50 28.68 -2.79
N LYS A 132 10.45 27.83 -3.14
CA LYS A 132 11.91 28.01 -2.93
C LYS A 132 12.33 28.07 -1.45
N LYS A 133 11.46 27.67 -0.53
CA LYS A 133 11.75 27.65 0.90
C LYS A 133 11.65 26.22 1.43
N GLU A 134 12.63 25.83 2.22
CA GLU A 134 12.54 24.55 2.94
C GLU A 134 11.53 24.67 4.07
N LYS A 135 10.68 23.65 4.19
CA LYS A 135 9.68 23.51 5.26
C LYS A 135 9.75 22.10 5.82
N ASP A 136 9.74 21.98 7.13
CA ASP A 136 9.56 20.71 7.81
C ASP A 136 8.08 20.53 8.17
N ILE A 137 7.49 19.43 7.70
CA ILE A 137 6.06 19.15 7.84
C ILE A 137 5.90 17.82 8.58
N GLU A 138 5.36 17.89 9.80
CA GLU A 138 5.00 16.70 10.56
C GLU A 138 3.67 16.12 10.06
N MET A 139 3.62 14.80 9.91
CA MET A 139 2.38 14.11 9.60
C MET A 139 2.34 12.71 10.19
N THR A 140 1.13 12.17 10.35
CA THR A 140 0.93 10.79 10.77
C THR A 140 0.76 9.90 9.54
N LEU A 141 1.60 8.88 9.46
CA LEU A 141 1.57 7.94 8.34
C LEU A 141 0.35 7.03 8.41
N LYS A 142 -0.19 6.70 7.26
CA LYS A 142 -1.30 5.78 7.06
C LYS A 142 -0.88 4.60 6.20
N ASN A 143 -1.65 3.52 6.24
CA ASN A 143 -1.52 2.41 5.30
C ASN A 143 -2.13 2.76 3.93
N ALA A 144 -2.03 1.85 2.96
CA ALA A 144 -2.60 2.03 1.63
C ALA A 144 -4.14 2.16 1.61
N GLN A 145 -4.81 1.78 2.70
CA GLN A 145 -6.25 1.94 2.91
C GLN A 145 -6.63 3.31 3.52
N GLY A 146 -5.65 4.19 3.75
CA GLY A 146 -5.86 5.53 4.33
C GLY A 146 -6.13 5.54 5.84
N THR A 147 -5.78 4.47 6.55
CA THR A 147 -5.97 4.35 8.00
C THR A 147 -4.63 4.27 8.74
N THR A 148 -4.64 4.64 10.02
CA THR A 148 -3.50 4.47 10.94
C THR A 148 -3.50 3.11 11.63
N LYS A 149 -4.50 2.27 11.35
CA LYS A 149 -4.65 0.96 12.00
C LYS A 149 -3.60 -0.01 11.47
N VAL A 150 -3.01 -0.74 12.39
CA VAL A 150 -2.14 -1.88 12.09
C VAL A 150 -3.00 -3.01 11.54
N VAL A 151 -2.61 -3.55 10.39
CA VAL A 151 -3.27 -4.72 9.81
C VAL A 151 -2.73 -5.96 10.53
N LYS A 152 -3.60 -6.64 11.26
CA LYS A 152 -3.24 -7.90 11.94
C LYS A 152 -3.69 -9.08 11.10
N SER A 153 -3.08 -9.34 9.96
CA SER A 153 -3.19 -10.68 9.38
C SER A 153 -2.27 -10.95 8.20
N ALA A 154 -1.66 -12.12 8.27
CA ALA A 154 -0.92 -12.71 7.16
C ALA A 154 -1.84 -13.27 6.04
N GLY A 155 -3.15 -13.20 6.18
CA GLY A 155 -4.09 -13.83 5.27
C GLY A 155 -4.68 -12.90 4.20
N MET A 156 -4.91 -11.64 4.53
CA MET A 156 -5.68 -10.75 3.64
C MET A 156 -4.88 -10.32 2.40
N ASP A 157 -3.56 -10.22 2.48
CA ASP A 157 -2.70 -9.86 1.34
C ASP A 157 -2.76 -10.90 0.22
N ILE A 158 -2.94 -12.18 0.56
CA ILE A 158 -3.05 -13.27 -0.42
C ILE A 158 -4.29 -13.12 -1.30
N LEU A 159 -5.32 -12.46 -0.80
CA LEU A 159 -6.54 -12.20 -1.55
C LEU A 159 -6.32 -11.18 -2.67
N GLY A 160 -5.33 -10.29 -2.55
CA GLY A 160 -5.07 -9.23 -3.53
C GLY A 160 -6.24 -8.26 -3.66
N ALA A 161 -6.88 -7.91 -2.53
CA ALA A 161 -8.04 -7.03 -2.52
C ALA A 161 -8.04 -6.10 -1.31
N ALA A 162 -8.64 -4.93 -1.48
CA ALA A 162 -8.90 -3.97 -0.42
C ALA A 162 -10.35 -4.07 0.03
N PHE A 163 -10.56 -3.94 1.34
CA PHE A 163 -11.86 -4.15 1.98
C PHE A 163 -12.23 -2.96 2.87
N ARG A 164 -13.53 -2.71 2.96
CA ARG A 164 -14.09 -1.82 3.98
C ARG A 164 -15.46 -2.34 4.44
N GLU A 165 -15.88 -1.95 5.62
CA GLU A 165 -17.28 -2.13 5.99
C GLU A 165 -18.20 -1.36 5.05
N VAL A 166 -19.34 -1.95 4.70
CA VAL A 166 -20.32 -1.28 3.83
C VAL A 166 -20.80 0.01 4.50
N PRO A 167 -20.72 1.17 3.82
CA PRO A 167 -21.22 2.44 4.33
C PRO A 167 -22.71 2.39 4.70
N GLN A 168 -23.11 3.13 5.73
CA GLN A 168 -24.50 3.15 6.22
C GLN A 168 -25.53 3.50 5.15
N GLU A 169 -25.17 4.40 4.25
CA GLU A 169 -26.02 4.82 3.14
C GLU A 169 -26.28 3.67 2.17
N LEU A 170 -25.23 2.93 1.80
CA LEU A 170 -25.34 1.76 0.93
C LEU A 170 -26.06 0.59 1.63
N LYS A 171 -25.87 0.43 2.95
CA LYS A 171 -26.66 -0.54 3.74
C LYS A 171 -28.16 -0.24 3.66
N ARG A 172 -28.56 1.03 3.76
CA ARG A 172 -29.98 1.45 3.65
C ARG A 172 -30.52 1.20 2.25
N GLN A 173 -29.77 1.58 1.21
CA GLN A 173 -30.19 1.39 -0.19
C GLN A 173 -30.43 -0.08 -0.55
N LEU A 174 -29.58 -0.96 -0.04
CA LEU A 174 -29.63 -2.40 -0.34
C LEU A 174 -30.37 -3.23 0.72
N ASN A 175 -30.94 -2.59 1.73
CA ASN A 175 -31.59 -3.20 2.87
C ASN A 175 -30.70 -4.25 3.55
N LEU A 176 -29.42 -3.91 3.78
CA LEU A 176 -28.41 -4.74 4.40
C LEU A 176 -28.17 -4.34 5.85
N GLY A 177 -28.15 -5.32 6.77
CA GLY A 177 -27.75 -5.09 8.16
C GLY A 177 -26.23 -5.02 8.34
N TYR A 178 -25.46 -5.68 7.48
CA TYR A 178 -23.99 -5.78 7.56
C TYR A 178 -23.40 -6.15 6.21
N GLY A 179 -22.08 -6.19 6.14
CA GLY A 179 -21.31 -6.65 4.99
C GLY A 179 -19.97 -5.95 4.86
N VAL A 180 -19.09 -6.55 4.08
CA VAL A 180 -17.76 -6.02 3.74
C VAL A 180 -17.67 -5.83 2.23
N GLU A 181 -17.40 -4.61 1.82
CA GLU A 181 -17.26 -4.22 0.40
C GLU A 181 -15.81 -4.40 -0.06
N VAL A 182 -15.65 -4.99 -1.25
CA VAL A 182 -14.39 -5.03 -1.98
C VAL A 182 -14.21 -3.69 -2.68
N THR A 183 -13.30 -2.85 -2.18
CA THR A 183 -13.07 -1.49 -2.70
C THR A 183 -12.04 -1.43 -3.81
N GLY A 184 -11.21 -2.46 -3.92
CA GLY A 184 -10.20 -2.61 -4.98
C GLY A 184 -9.78 -4.07 -5.11
N VAL A 185 -9.35 -4.45 -6.31
CA VAL A 185 -8.77 -5.77 -6.59
C VAL A 185 -7.50 -5.57 -7.40
N THR A 186 -6.42 -6.18 -6.95
CA THR A 186 -5.11 -6.24 -7.62
C THR A 186 -4.82 -7.69 -8.03
N ASP A 187 -3.62 -7.97 -8.50
CA ASP A 187 -3.23 -9.36 -8.76
C ASP A 187 -3.23 -10.17 -7.45
N GLY A 188 -3.97 -11.28 -7.45
CA GLY A 188 -4.16 -12.13 -6.28
C GLY A 188 -5.34 -13.08 -6.43
N LYS A 189 -5.61 -13.87 -5.38
CA LYS A 189 -6.58 -14.96 -5.39
C LYS A 189 -8.02 -14.50 -5.71
N MET A 190 -8.42 -13.29 -5.26
CA MET A 190 -9.74 -12.75 -5.58
C MET A 190 -9.92 -12.41 -7.07
N LYS A 191 -8.88 -11.84 -7.70
CA LYS A 191 -8.89 -11.58 -9.15
C LYS A 191 -8.96 -12.88 -9.94
N ALA A 192 -8.18 -13.88 -9.55
CA ALA A 192 -8.20 -15.21 -10.16
C ALA A 192 -9.59 -15.87 -10.05
N ALA A 193 -10.28 -15.70 -8.92
CA ALA A 193 -11.65 -16.16 -8.72
C ALA A 193 -12.71 -15.33 -9.47
N GLY A 194 -12.33 -14.25 -10.19
CA GLY A 194 -13.25 -13.40 -10.94
C GLY A 194 -14.00 -12.37 -10.12
N ILE A 195 -13.60 -12.14 -8.86
CA ILE A 195 -14.20 -11.12 -8.00
C ILE A 195 -13.75 -9.75 -8.46
N ARG A 196 -14.68 -8.78 -8.44
CA ARG A 196 -14.44 -7.41 -8.90
C ARG A 196 -14.75 -6.40 -7.80
N LYS A 197 -14.18 -5.22 -7.93
CA LYS A 197 -14.53 -4.04 -7.12
C LYS A 197 -16.05 -3.84 -7.04
N GLY A 198 -16.55 -3.52 -5.85
CA GLY A 198 -17.96 -3.31 -5.57
C GLY A 198 -18.70 -4.56 -5.13
N PHE A 199 -18.07 -5.74 -5.10
CA PHE A 199 -18.68 -6.93 -4.52
C PHE A 199 -18.80 -6.76 -3.00
N ILE A 200 -20.00 -7.00 -2.45
CA ILE A 200 -20.29 -6.93 -1.02
C ILE A 200 -20.36 -8.36 -0.49
N ILE A 201 -19.42 -8.72 0.35
CA ILE A 201 -19.34 -10.01 1.01
C ILE A 201 -20.30 -9.99 2.19
N LEU A 202 -21.23 -10.91 2.22
CA LEU A 202 -22.20 -11.10 3.31
C LEU A 202 -21.89 -12.33 4.15
N LYS A 203 -21.37 -13.38 3.52
CA LYS A 203 -20.94 -14.61 4.19
C LYS A 203 -19.63 -15.12 3.63
N ALA A 204 -18.81 -15.71 4.49
CA ALA A 204 -17.61 -16.44 4.15
C ALA A 204 -17.63 -17.81 4.83
N ASN A 205 -17.47 -18.91 4.08
CA ASN A 205 -17.61 -20.28 4.54
C ASN A 205 -18.90 -20.51 5.38
N GLY A 206 -20.01 -19.91 4.93
CA GLY A 206 -21.30 -19.99 5.61
C GLY A 206 -21.48 -19.06 6.81
N GLN A 207 -20.42 -18.46 7.34
CA GLN A 207 -20.46 -17.53 8.47
C GLN A 207 -20.78 -16.11 8.02
N PRO A 208 -21.60 -15.33 8.75
CA PRO A 208 -21.88 -13.94 8.43
C PRO A 208 -20.65 -13.07 8.64
N VAL A 209 -20.33 -12.20 7.66
CA VAL A 209 -19.20 -11.27 7.67
C VAL A 209 -19.74 -9.88 7.95
N LYS A 210 -19.62 -9.42 9.18
CA LYS A 210 -20.12 -8.11 9.63
C LYS A 210 -19.03 -7.03 9.57
N SER A 211 -17.77 -7.44 9.73
CA SER A 211 -16.59 -6.58 9.74
C SER A 211 -15.46 -7.20 8.90
N VAL A 212 -14.44 -6.42 8.63
CA VAL A 212 -13.21 -6.89 7.96
C VAL A 212 -12.51 -7.95 8.83
N ASN A 213 -12.57 -7.81 10.16
CA ASN A 213 -11.99 -8.78 11.08
C ASN A 213 -12.70 -10.16 10.99
N ASP A 214 -14.04 -10.19 10.83
CA ASP A 214 -14.75 -11.46 10.65
C ASP A 214 -14.29 -12.19 9.37
N LEU A 215 -14.08 -11.43 8.28
CA LEU A 215 -13.57 -12.00 7.04
C LEU A 215 -12.15 -12.56 7.23
N GLU A 216 -11.33 -11.86 8.00
CA GLU A 216 -9.98 -12.25 8.34
C GLU A 216 -9.94 -13.55 9.14
N ASP A 217 -10.78 -13.68 10.17
CA ASP A 217 -10.86 -14.87 11.01
C ASP A 217 -11.30 -16.10 10.18
N VAL A 218 -12.28 -15.92 9.30
CA VAL A 218 -12.72 -17.01 8.41
C VAL A 218 -11.62 -17.38 7.39
N LEU A 219 -10.91 -16.40 6.85
CA LEU A 219 -9.79 -16.64 5.93
C LEU A 219 -8.67 -17.42 6.62
N LYS A 220 -8.31 -17.04 7.85
CA LYS A 220 -7.31 -17.75 8.65
C LYS A 220 -7.71 -19.20 8.91
N ALA A 221 -8.98 -19.44 9.25
CA ALA A 221 -9.48 -20.79 9.40
C ALA A 221 -9.46 -21.56 8.07
N ALA A 222 -9.81 -20.92 6.95
CA ALA A 222 -9.81 -21.53 5.64
C ALA A 222 -8.39 -21.91 5.16
N THR A 223 -7.37 -21.09 5.44
CA THR A 223 -5.97 -21.40 5.10
C THR A 223 -5.41 -22.57 5.91
N GLN A 224 -5.98 -22.87 7.07
CA GLN A 224 -5.61 -24.02 7.91
C GLN A 224 -6.43 -25.28 7.60
N SER A 225 -7.47 -25.18 6.79
CA SER A 225 -8.30 -26.31 6.40
C SER A 225 -7.61 -27.16 5.32
N PRO A 226 -7.90 -28.48 5.22
CA PRO A 226 -7.32 -29.33 4.20
C PRO A 226 -7.63 -28.89 2.78
N ASP A 227 -8.81 -28.32 2.55
CA ASP A 227 -9.26 -27.91 1.21
C ASP A 227 -8.71 -26.55 0.79
N GLN A 228 -8.27 -25.72 1.75
CA GLN A 228 -7.75 -24.36 1.52
C GLN A 228 -8.58 -23.52 0.55
N VAL A 229 -9.91 -23.58 0.68
CA VAL A 229 -10.86 -22.83 -0.14
C VAL A 229 -11.69 -21.88 0.72
N LEU A 230 -11.83 -20.64 0.24
CA LEU A 230 -12.70 -19.64 0.84
C LEU A 230 -13.94 -19.44 -0.03
N PHE A 231 -15.08 -19.89 0.44
CA PHE A 231 -16.37 -19.68 -0.20
C PHE A 231 -16.98 -18.35 0.23
N LEU A 232 -17.21 -17.46 -0.73
CA LEU A 232 -17.76 -16.13 -0.49
C LEU A 232 -19.16 -16.04 -1.12
N SER A 233 -20.13 -15.58 -0.34
CA SER A 233 -21.49 -15.30 -0.79
C SER A 233 -21.80 -13.82 -0.55
N GLY A 234 -22.39 -13.17 -1.55
CA GLY A 234 -22.67 -11.76 -1.45
C GLY A 234 -23.44 -11.19 -2.64
N MET A 235 -23.36 -9.89 -2.81
CA MET A 235 -24.06 -9.19 -3.87
C MET A 235 -23.30 -7.95 -4.34
N PHE A 236 -23.67 -7.47 -5.51
CA PHE A 236 -23.23 -6.18 -6.04
C PHE A 236 -24.25 -5.06 -5.71
N PRO A 237 -23.85 -3.79 -5.76
CA PRO A 237 -24.78 -2.68 -5.57
C PRO A 237 -25.98 -2.66 -6.56
N SER A 238 -25.85 -3.35 -7.68
CA SER A 238 -26.96 -3.58 -8.63
C SER A 238 -28.05 -4.56 -8.13
N GLY A 239 -27.88 -5.14 -6.94
CA GLY A 239 -28.76 -6.19 -6.42
C GLY A 239 -28.43 -7.62 -6.91
N LYS A 240 -27.49 -7.76 -7.87
CA LYS A 240 -27.08 -9.08 -8.39
C LYS A 240 -26.33 -9.86 -7.30
N ARG A 241 -26.86 -11.02 -6.91
CA ARG A 241 -26.17 -11.95 -6.00
C ARG A 241 -25.13 -12.78 -6.75
N ALA A 242 -24.02 -13.08 -6.08
CA ALA A 242 -22.96 -13.93 -6.59
C ALA A 242 -22.32 -14.75 -5.47
N ASN A 243 -21.80 -15.92 -5.85
CA ASN A 243 -21.00 -16.79 -5.00
C ASN A 243 -19.67 -17.06 -5.70
N TYR A 244 -18.60 -17.10 -4.93
CA TYR A 244 -17.25 -17.33 -5.43
C TYR A 244 -16.55 -18.37 -4.56
N ALA A 245 -15.74 -19.22 -5.19
CA ALA A 245 -14.79 -20.07 -4.52
C ALA A 245 -13.39 -19.49 -4.80
N VAL A 246 -12.68 -19.12 -3.74
CA VAL A 246 -11.33 -18.56 -3.81
C VAL A 246 -10.37 -19.65 -3.34
N ASP A 247 -9.56 -20.17 -4.27
CA ASP A 247 -8.52 -21.14 -3.97
C ASP A 247 -7.35 -20.43 -3.27
N LEU A 248 -6.99 -20.88 -2.07
CA LEU A 248 -5.96 -20.31 -1.23
C LEU A 248 -4.62 -21.08 -1.32
N ILE A 249 -4.57 -22.19 -2.05
CA ILE A 249 -3.35 -22.99 -2.25
C ILE A 249 -2.28 -22.08 -2.86
N GLN A 250 -1.11 -22.00 -2.21
CA GLN A 250 0.05 -21.30 -2.77
C GLN A 250 0.72 -22.22 -3.80
N GLU A 251 0.87 -21.75 -5.04
CA GLU A 251 1.71 -22.38 -6.05
C GLU A 251 3.18 -22.14 -5.76
#